data_7f561d44e4c9b11a00811898d07e1a68
#
_entry.id   7f561d44e4c9b11a00811898d07e1a68
#
_cell.length_a   1.000
_cell.length_b   1.000
_cell.length_c   1.000
_cell.angle_alpha   90.00
_cell.angle_beta   90.00
_cell.angle_gamma   90.00
#
_symmetry.space_group_name_H-M   'P 1'
#
loop_
_entity.id
_entity.type
_entity.pdbx_description
1 polymer ?
#
loop_
_entity_poly.entity_id
_entity_poly.type
_entity_poly.pdbx_seq_one_letter_code
_entity_poly.pdbx_strand_id
1 'polypeptide(L)'
;LIKNQTPKTSRVFEVARTYRFKKGSGMPISTPVIDMVEIGAGGGSLAHVDAMRQIRVGPESAGSEPGPACYGRGGLKPAVTDADLVLGKLDPDNFAGGSIKLDTAGSEGALTTVLGDVLDMDAATSAFGLAEVVDENMANAARVHAVENGEDLSEYTMIAFGGAAPLHAGRLCEKLGVDRLLVPPGAGVGSAIGFLRAPFSFEANRSVYMRLSDFDAA
;
A
#
# COMPACT_ATOMS: atom_id res chain seq x y z
N LEU A 1 2.47 -12.18 5.32
CA LEU A 1 3.15 -13.39 4.83
C LEU A 1 2.22 -14.60 4.89
N ILE A 2 2.24 -15.44 3.85
CA ILE A 2 1.47 -16.70 3.76
C ILE A 2 2.48 -17.84 3.61
N LYS A 3 2.48 -18.79 4.53
CA LYS A 3 3.36 -19.97 4.51
C LYS A 3 2.51 -21.23 4.59
N ASN A 4 2.75 -22.21 3.72
CA ASN A 4 1.95 -23.46 3.65
C ASN A 4 0.43 -23.20 3.55
N GLN A 5 0.02 -22.25 2.70
CA GLN A 5 -1.36 -21.82 2.50
C GLN A 5 -2.05 -21.21 3.73
N THR A 6 -1.29 -20.92 4.78
CA THR A 6 -1.82 -20.32 6.01
C THR A 6 -1.26 -18.91 6.18
N PRO A 7 -2.12 -17.88 6.28
CA PRO A 7 -1.66 -16.53 6.57
C PRO A 7 -1.11 -16.45 7.99
N LYS A 8 -0.08 -15.62 8.18
CA LYS A 8 0.39 -15.31 9.52
C LYS A 8 -0.66 -14.48 10.25
N THR A 9 -1.06 -14.95 11.41
CA THR A 9 -2.06 -14.28 12.25
C THR A 9 -1.44 -13.79 13.54
N SER A 10 -1.97 -12.71 14.09
CA SER A 10 -1.68 -12.20 15.41
C SER A 10 -2.94 -12.20 16.25
N ARG A 11 -2.81 -12.38 17.56
CA ARG A 11 -3.93 -12.22 18.52
C ARG A 11 -3.99 -10.83 19.12
N VAL A 12 -3.03 -9.98 18.81
CA VAL A 12 -2.97 -8.61 19.30
C VAL A 12 -2.75 -7.70 18.10
N PHE A 13 -3.66 -6.79 17.93
CA PHE A 13 -3.58 -5.72 16.96
C PHE A 13 -3.31 -4.40 17.69
N GLU A 14 -2.38 -3.60 17.19
CA GLU A 14 -2.07 -2.30 17.78
C GLU A 14 -2.60 -1.18 16.89
N VAL A 15 -3.44 -0.32 17.46
CA VAL A 15 -3.94 0.89 16.80
C VAL A 15 -3.22 2.13 17.34
N ALA A 16 -3.26 3.21 16.57
CA ALA A 16 -2.69 4.52 16.95
C ALA A 16 -1.22 4.43 17.40
N ARG A 17 -0.39 3.68 16.67
CA ARG A 17 1.05 3.57 16.97
C ARG A 17 1.72 4.93 16.90
N THR A 18 2.41 5.30 17.97
CA THR A 18 3.24 6.52 18.03
C THR A 18 4.43 6.43 17.06
N TYR A 19 5.03 5.24 16.96
CA TYR A 19 6.11 4.96 16.03
C TYR A 19 5.68 3.86 15.06
N ARG A 20 5.67 4.19 13.77
CA ARG A 20 5.10 3.38 12.69
C ARG A 20 5.56 1.92 12.68
N PHE A 21 6.84 1.68 12.90
CA PHE A 21 7.45 0.35 12.83
C PHE A 21 7.84 -0.23 14.20
N LYS A 22 7.45 0.43 15.30
CA LYS A 22 7.77 -0.06 16.65
C LYS A 22 6.57 -0.75 17.28
N LYS A 23 6.64 -2.08 17.39
CA LYS A 23 5.66 -2.87 18.17
C LYS A 23 5.65 -2.41 19.63
N GLY A 24 4.46 -2.37 20.25
CA GLY A 24 4.31 -1.90 21.62
C GLY A 24 4.22 -0.37 21.76
N SER A 25 4.13 0.38 20.64
CA SER A 25 3.99 1.83 20.69
C SER A 25 2.55 2.31 20.52
N GLY A 26 1.62 1.39 20.30
CA GLY A 26 0.20 1.65 20.12
C GLY A 26 -0.66 1.07 21.24
N MET A 27 -1.97 1.26 21.12
CA MET A 27 -2.95 0.67 22.02
C MET A 27 -3.26 -0.77 21.56
N PRO A 28 -3.00 -1.80 22.41
CA PRO A 28 -3.25 -3.19 22.03
C PRO A 28 -4.75 -3.51 22.08
N ILE A 29 -5.23 -4.17 21.04
CA ILE A 29 -6.58 -4.74 20.98
C ILE A 29 -6.43 -6.24 20.81
N SER A 30 -7.00 -7.01 21.73
CA SER A 30 -6.98 -8.49 21.68
C SER A 30 -8.08 -8.98 20.74
N THR A 31 -7.72 -9.16 19.48
CA THR A 31 -8.58 -9.76 18.45
C THR A 31 -7.71 -10.54 17.46
N PRO A 32 -8.20 -11.66 16.92
CA PRO A 32 -7.50 -12.36 15.85
C PRO A 32 -7.46 -11.50 14.60
N VAL A 33 -6.26 -11.22 14.11
CA VAL A 33 -6.04 -10.45 12.87
C VAL A 33 -4.95 -11.10 12.03
N ILE A 34 -4.98 -10.85 10.73
CA ILE A 34 -3.83 -11.14 9.86
C ILE A 34 -2.73 -10.14 10.21
N ASP A 35 -1.51 -10.64 10.39
CA ASP A 35 -0.34 -9.79 10.64
C ASP A 35 -0.03 -8.97 9.39
N MET A 36 -0.20 -7.65 9.46
CA MET A 36 -0.04 -6.72 8.35
C MET A 36 0.66 -5.44 8.78
N VAL A 37 1.27 -4.76 7.82
CA VAL A 37 1.86 -3.44 7.98
C VAL A 37 1.15 -2.46 7.05
N GLU A 38 0.67 -1.37 7.62
CA GLU A 38 0.04 -0.28 6.89
C GLU A 38 1.04 0.85 6.67
N ILE A 39 1.16 1.34 5.45
CA ILE A 39 2.15 2.37 5.11
C ILE A 39 1.55 3.73 4.75
N GLY A 40 0.23 3.84 4.67
CA GLY A 40 -0.44 5.09 4.33
C GLY A 40 0.00 5.65 2.97
N ALA A 41 0.29 4.76 2.01
CA ALA A 41 0.61 5.10 0.64
C ALA A 41 -0.37 4.41 -0.31
N GLY A 42 -0.80 5.14 -1.34
CA GLY A 42 -1.75 4.64 -2.34
C GLY A 42 -1.87 5.63 -3.49
N GLY A 43 -2.69 5.32 -4.49
CA GLY A 43 -2.86 6.14 -5.69
C GLY A 43 -3.20 7.61 -5.42
N GLY A 44 -3.98 7.89 -4.37
CA GLY A 44 -4.34 9.26 -3.98
C GLY A 44 -3.32 9.99 -3.10
N SER A 45 -2.21 9.36 -2.72
CA SER A 45 -1.19 10.02 -1.88
C SER A 45 -0.55 11.18 -2.60
N LEU A 46 -0.58 12.37 -1.97
CA LEU A 46 -0.06 13.60 -2.53
C LEU A 46 1.46 13.67 -2.42
N ALA A 47 2.09 14.22 -3.46
CA ALA A 47 3.52 14.49 -3.47
C ALA A 47 3.81 15.96 -3.21
N HIS A 48 4.97 16.21 -2.58
CA HIS A 48 5.53 17.55 -2.34
C HIS A 48 7.05 17.47 -2.25
N VAL A 49 7.69 18.64 -2.33
CA VAL A 49 9.13 18.77 -2.08
C VAL A 49 9.33 19.29 -0.66
N ASP A 50 10.16 18.61 0.13
CA ASP A 50 10.47 19.03 1.49
C ASP A 50 11.56 20.13 1.53
N ALA A 51 11.86 20.63 2.73
CA ALA A 51 12.87 21.67 2.95
C ALA A 51 14.30 21.24 2.53
N MET A 52 14.55 19.95 2.39
CA MET A 52 15.83 19.41 1.91
C MET A 52 15.83 19.15 0.40
N ARG A 53 14.83 19.66 -0.32
CA ARG A 53 14.62 19.46 -1.76
C ARG A 53 14.48 17.98 -2.14
N GLN A 54 13.83 17.18 -1.29
CA GLN A 54 13.53 15.78 -1.56
C GLN A 54 12.05 15.60 -1.85
N ILE A 55 11.73 14.74 -2.81
CA ILE A 55 10.34 14.33 -3.07
C ILE A 55 9.83 13.51 -1.89
N ARG A 56 8.69 13.90 -1.36
CA ARG A 56 7.93 13.17 -0.33
C ARG A 56 6.56 12.81 -0.84
N VAL A 57 6.05 11.67 -0.41
CA VAL A 57 4.72 11.17 -0.78
C VAL A 57 3.94 10.83 0.48
N GLY A 58 2.72 11.37 0.56
CA GLY A 58 1.88 11.25 1.74
C GLY A 58 2.40 12.09 2.93
N PRO A 59 1.79 11.94 4.13
CA PRO A 59 0.63 11.10 4.43
C PRO A 59 -0.71 11.65 3.89
N GLU A 60 -0.72 12.90 3.37
CA GLU A 60 -1.93 13.52 2.81
C GLU A 60 -2.40 12.78 1.56
N SER A 61 -3.72 12.67 1.42
CA SER A 61 -4.39 12.09 0.26
C SER A 61 -5.26 13.13 -0.44
N ALA A 62 -5.29 13.07 -1.76
CA ALA A 62 -6.22 13.86 -2.57
C ALA A 62 -7.69 13.48 -2.34
N GLY A 63 -7.95 12.31 -1.75
CA GLY A 63 -9.28 11.76 -1.62
C GLY A 63 -9.94 11.45 -2.97
N SER A 64 -11.26 11.40 -2.99
CA SER A 64 -12.06 11.27 -4.21
C SER A 64 -12.47 12.62 -4.80
N GLU A 65 -12.52 13.66 -3.98
CA GLU A 65 -12.79 15.04 -4.35
C GLU A 65 -11.89 15.99 -3.56
N PRO A 66 -11.17 16.87 -4.24
CA PRO A 66 -11.09 17.00 -5.70
C PRO A 66 -10.41 15.80 -6.38
N GLY A 67 -9.73 14.92 -5.64
CA GLY A 67 -8.99 13.79 -6.17
C GLY A 67 -7.64 14.20 -6.78
N PRO A 68 -6.92 13.23 -7.40
CA PRO A 68 -5.76 13.47 -8.23
C PRO A 68 -6.02 14.52 -9.32
N ALA A 69 -4.98 15.23 -9.76
CA ALA A 69 -5.13 16.26 -10.81
C ALA A 69 -5.76 15.71 -12.09
N CYS A 70 -5.42 14.47 -12.45
CA CYS A 70 -5.98 13.79 -13.63
C CYS A 70 -7.50 13.56 -13.58
N TYR A 71 -8.15 13.68 -12.43
CA TYR A 71 -9.62 13.52 -12.38
C TYR A 71 -10.36 14.74 -12.96
N GLY A 72 -9.67 15.86 -13.21
CA GLY A 72 -10.28 17.06 -13.77
C GLY A 72 -11.32 17.72 -12.85
N ARG A 73 -11.27 17.47 -11.55
CA ARG A 73 -12.23 17.95 -10.54
C ARG A 73 -11.67 19.08 -9.67
N GLY A 74 -10.61 19.75 -10.15
CA GLY A 74 -9.99 20.88 -9.46
C GLY A 74 -8.82 20.50 -8.53
N GLY A 75 -8.34 19.25 -8.55
CA GLY A 75 -7.08 18.88 -7.92
C GLY A 75 -5.90 19.57 -8.59
N LEU A 76 -5.04 20.22 -7.79
CA LEU A 76 -3.87 20.96 -8.28
C LEU A 76 -2.53 20.38 -7.80
N LYS A 77 -2.58 19.46 -6.86
CA LYS A 77 -1.39 18.79 -6.31
C LYS A 77 -1.25 17.42 -6.97
N PRO A 78 -0.02 17.01 -7.37
CA PRO A 78 0.20 15.72 -7.98
C PRO A 78 0.05 14.60 -6.94
N ALA A 79 -0.66 13.55 -7.33
CA ALA A 79 -0.80 12.31 -6.59
C ALA A 79 -0.03 11.18 -7.29
N VAL A 80 0.08 10.01 -6.65
CA VAL A 80 0.68 8.83 -7.26
C VAL A 80 -0.03 8.44 -8.56
N THR A 81 -1.38 8.55 -8.60
CA THR A 81 -2.17 8.28 -9.82
C THR A 81 -1.76 9.19 -10.98
N ASP A 82 -1.40 10.46 -10.71
CA ASP A 82 -0.92 11.38 -11.76
C ASP A 82 0.42 10.92 -12.34
N ALA A 83 1.33 10.47 -11.48
CA ALA A 83 2.60 9.90 -11.92
C ALA A 83 2.40 8.61 -12.73
N ASP A 84 1.55 7.71 -12.26
CA ASP A 84 1.24 6.46 -12.98
C ASP A 84 0.61 6.72 -14.36
N LEU A 85 -0.20 7.76 -14.49
CA LEU A 85 -0.78 8.17 -15.75
C LEU A 85 0.30 8.71 -16.71
N VAL A 86 1.15 9.63 -16.26
CA VAL A 86 2.23 10.22 -17.09
C VAL A 86 3.26 9.16 -17.49
N LEU A 87 3.50 8.16 -16.65
CA LEU A 87 4.38 7.02 -16.95
C LEU A 87 3.71 5.96 -17.86
N GLY A 88 2.47 6.17 -18.29
CA GLY A 88 1.77 5.27 -19.20
C GLY A 88 1.29 3.97 -18.56
N LYS A 89 1.25 3.87 -17.22
CA LYS A 89 0.75 2.69 -16.51
C LYS A 89 -0.78 2.65 -16.46
N LEU A 90 -1.46 3.77 -16.75
CA LEU A 90 -2.91 3.89 -16.79
C LEU A 90 -3.38 4.30 -18.19
N ASP A 91 -4.46 3.69 -18.65
CA ASP A 91 -5.17 4.09 -19.86
C ASP A 91 -6.13 5.24 -19.53
N PRO A 92 -5.91 6.45 -20.09
CA PRO A 92 -6.73 7.62 -19.77
C PRO A 92 -8.20 7.49 -20.17
N ASP A 93 -8.51 6.67 -21.17
CA ASP A 93 -9.86 6.50 -21.68
C ASP A 93 -10.60 5.32 -21.04
N ASN A 94 -9.90 4.42 -20.33
CA ASN A 94 -10.48 3.20 -19.74
C ASN A 94 -10.33 3.11 -18.22
N PHE A 95 -10.11 4.22 -17.54
CA PHE A 95 -10.01 4.22 -16.08
C PHE A 95 -11.38 4.00 -15.43
N ALA A 96 -11.41 3.18 -14.37
CA ALA A 96 -12.63 2.77 -13.66
C ALA A 96 -13.72 2.21 -14.61
N GLY A 97 -13.29 1.38 -15.59
CA GLY A 97 -14.21 0.83 -16.60
C GLY A 97 -14.74 1.86 -17.59
N GLY A 98 -13.99 2.94 -17.83
CA GLY A 98 -14.36 4.02 -18.74
C GLY A 98 -15.31 5.06 -18.13
N SER A 99 -15.63 4.96 -16.85
CA SER A 99 -16.51 5.91 -16.16
C SER A 99 -15.83 7.26 -15.84
N ILE A 100 -14.50 7.28 -15.81
CA ILE A 100 -13.69 8.48 -15.57
C ILE A 100 -12.68 8.59 -16.70
N LYS A 101 -12.73 9.71 -17.42
CA LYS A 101 -11.69 10.06 -18.39
C LYS A 101 -10.61 10.84 -17.67
N LEU A 102 -9.35 10.37 -17.76
CA LEU A 102 -8.24 11.02 -17.09
C LEU A 102 -7.64 12.14 -17.95
N ASP A 103 -7.30 13.24 -17.30
CA ASP A 103 -6.64 14.41 -17.90
C ASP A 103 -5.11 14.32 -17.73
N THR A 104 -4.43 13.84 -18.77
CA THR A 104 -2.98 13.73 -18.79
C THR A 104 -2.30 15.10 -18.68
N ALA A 105 -2.84 16.13 -19.35
CA ALA A 105 -2.27 17.48 -19.29
C ALA A 105 -2.39 18.09 -17.88
N GLY A 106 -3.49 17.82 -17.18
CA GLY A 106 -3.65 18.19 -15.77
C GLY A 106 -2.60 17.54 -14.86
N SER A 107 -2.31 16.25 -15.09
CA SER A 107 -1.23 15.55 -14.35
C SER A 107 0.15 16.14 -14.63
N GLU A 108 0.49 16.35 -15.91
CA GLU A 108 1.76 16.95 -16.31
C GLU A 108 1.94 18.34 -15.71
N GLY A 109 0.89 19.18 -15.75
CA GLY A 109 0.88 20.51 -15.17
C GLY A 109 1.12 20.48 -13.64
N ALA A 110 0.43 19.61 -12.91
CA ALA A 110 0.59 19.46 -11.48
C ALA A 110 2.00 18.96 -11.08
N LEU A 111 2.52 17.96 -11.80
CA LEU A 111 3.87 17.43 -11.59
C LEU A 111 4.94 18.50 -11.87
N THR A 112 4.81 19.24 -12.97
CA THR A 112 5.73 20.33 -13.31
C THR A 112 5.72 21.40 -12.23
N THR A 113 4.55 21.92 -11.88
CA THR A 113 4.43 23.04 -10.94
C THR A 113 4.93 22.70 -9.54
N VAL A 114 4.61 21.50 -9.03
CA VAL A 114 4.88 21.15 -7.62
C VAL A 114 6.28 20.52 -7.43
N LEU A 115 6.73 19.74 -8.40
CA LEU A 115 8.01 19.02 -8.33
C LEU A 115 9.02 19.59 -9.33
N GLY A 116 8.63 19.68 -10.59
CA GLY A 116 9.51 20.04 -11.70
C GLY A 116 10.17 21.40 -11.53
N ASP A 117 9.38 22.45 -11.33
CA ASP A 117 9.89 23.84 -11.17
C ASP A 117 10.79 23.98 -9.94
N VAL A 118 10.55 23.19 -8.89
CA VAL A 118 11.36 23.25 -7.66
C VAL A 118 12.68 22.48 -7.82
N LEU A 119 12.67 21.36 -8.55
CA LEU A 119 13.80 20.44 -8.65
C LEU A 119 14.56 20.52 -9.99
N ASP A 120 14.11 21.38 -10.90
CA ASP A 120 14.65 21.54 -12.25
C ASP A 120 14.53 20.22 -13.08
N MET A 121 13.30 19.67 -13.11
CA MET A 121 12.98 18.42 -13.80
C MET A 121 11.77 18.61 -14.70
N ASP A 122 11.68 17.84 -15.78
CA ASP A 122 10.47 17.74 -16.58
C ASP A 122 9.37 16.89 -15.87
N ALA A 123 8.15 16.89 -16.44
CA ALA A 123 7.02 16.16 -15.88
C ALA A 123 7.29 14.63 -15.81
N ALA A 124 7.92 14.05 -16.83
CA ALA A 124 8.21 12.62 -16.87
C ALA A 124 9.23 12.21 -15.83
N THR A 125 10.30 12.98 -15.67
CA THR A 125 11.33 12.78 -14.64
C THR A 125 10.73 12.96 -13.24
N SER A 126 9.87 13.95 -13.05
CA SER A 126 9.13 14.18 -11.80
C SER A 126 8.22 13.01 -11.46
N ALA A 127 7.47 12.50 -12.45
CA ALA A 127 6.61 11.32 -12.30
C ALA A 127 7.41 10.07 -11.92
N PHE A 128 8.54 9.84 -12.58
CA PHE A 128 9.42 8.72 -12.28
C PHE A 128 9.99 8.83 -10.85
N GLY A 129 10.49 10.01 -10.47
CA GLY A 129 11.00 10.25 -9.11
C GLY A 129 9.94 10.02 -8.03
N LEU A 130 8.71 10.48 -8.27
CA LEU A 130 7.57 10.24 -7.36
C LEU A 130 7.28 8.74 -7.23
N ALA A 131 7.18 8.03 -8.35
CA ALA A 131 6.91 6.59 -8.35
C ALA A 131 8.00 5.79 -7.62
N GLU A 132 9.29 6.11 -7.86
CA GLU A 132 10.41 5.47 -7.16
C GLU A 132 10.37 5.69 -5.64
N VAL A 133 9.97 6.87 -5.17
CA VAL A 133 9.80 7.14 -3.72
C VAL A 133 8.70 6.27 -3.13
N VAL A 134 7.58 6.12 -3.82
CA VAL A 134 6.47 5.24 -3.37
C VAL A 134 6.90 3.78 -3.35
N ASP A 135 7.53 3.32 -4.41
CA ASP A 135 8.00 1.95 -4.54
C ASP A 135 9.04 1.61 -3.46
N GLU A 136 9.94 2.54 -3.15
CA GLU A 136 10.93 2.34 -2.07
C GLU A 136 10.25 2.31 -0.68
N ASN A 137 9.27 3.17 -0.44
CA ASN A 137 8.51 3.15 0.82
C ASN A 137 7.78 1.82 1.01
N MET A 138 7.17 1.29 -0.05
CA MET A 138 6.52 -0.03 -0.02
C MET A 138 7.53 -1.16 0.18
N ALA A 139 8.66 -1.12 -0.55
CA ALA A 139 9.72 -2.11 -0.43
C ALA A 139 10.32 -2.13 0.98
N ASN A 140 10.59 -0.96 1.57
CA ASN A 140 11.09 -0.86 2.95
C ASN A 140 10.10 -1.43 3.97
N ALA A 141 8.81 -1.17 3.82
CA ALA A 141 7.80 -1.76 4.70
C ALA A 141 7.79 -3.29 4.61
N ALA A 142 7.90 -3.83 3.39
CA ALA A 142 7.97 -5.27 3.18
C ALA A 142 9.24 -5.89 3.79
N ARG A 143 10.41 -5.25 3.61
CA ARG A 143 11.68 -5.70 4.20
C ARG A 143 11.61 -5.72 5.73
N VAL A 144 11.13 -4.62 6.35
CA VAL A 144 10.99 -4.53 7.80
C VAL A 144 10.07 -5.63 8.32
N HIS A 145 8.92 -5.82 7.67
CA HIS A 145 7.97 -6.86 8.05
C HIS A 145 8.56 -8.27 7.94
N ALA A 146 9.34 -8.55 6.89
CA ALA A 146 10.02 -9.83 6.71
C ALA A 146 11.08 -10.06 7.80
N VAL A 147 11.94 -9.06 8.04
CA VAL A 147 13.00 -9.14 9.08
C VAL A 147 12.41 -9.34 10.46
N GLU A 148 11.36 -8.60 10.83
CA GLU A 148 10.67 -8.77 12.13
C GLU A 148 10.06 -10.17 12.30
N ASN A 149 9.81 -10.87 11.20
CA ASN A 149 9.27 -12.21 11.19
C ASN A 149 10.33 -13.31 10.95
N GLY A 150 11.59 -12.93 10.73
CA GLY A 150 12.68 -13.86 10.46
C GLY A 150 12.54 -14.60 9.12
N GLU A 151 11.91 -13.94 8.12
CA GLU A 151 11.61 -14.55 6.82
C GLU A 151 12.46 -13.91 5.70
N ASP A 152 12.84 -14.71 4.71
CA ASP A 152 13.52 -14.27 3.49
C ASP A 152 12.50 -14.09 2.37
N LEU A 153 12.38 -12.86 1.86
CA LEU A 153 11.41 -12.52 0.82
C LEU A 153 11.67 -13.24 -0.51
N SER A 154 12.91 -13.62 -0.80
CA SER A 154 13.27 -14.33 -2.03
C SER A 154 12.60 -15.70 -2.16
N GLU A 155 12.21 -16.30 -1.04
CA GLU A 155 11.49 -17.59 -1.02
C GLU A 155 9.99 -17.47 -1.32
N TYR A 156 9.47 -16.23 -1.36
CA TYR A 156 8.04 -15.97 -1.48
C TYR A 156 7.62 -15.64 -2.91
N THR A 157 6.33 -15.79 -3.17
CA THR A 157 5.65 -15.23 -4.33
C THR A 157 4.89 -14.00 -3.88
N MET A 158 5.08 -12.87 -4.56
CA MET A 158 4.29 -11.67 -4.30
C MET A 158 2.90 -11.83 -4.90
N ILE A 159 1.88 -11.48 -4.14
CA ILE A 159 0.50 -11.40 -4.63
C ILE A 159 0.10 -9.92 -4.58
N ALA A 160 -0.24 -9.35 -5.73
CA ALA A 160 -0.68 -7.97 -5.84
C ALA A 160 -2.18 -7.90 -6.10
N PHE A 161 -2.89 -7.16 -5.25
CA PHE A 161 -4.33 -6.90 -5.42
C PHE A 161 -4.69 -5.52 -4.86
N GLY A 162 -5.83 -4.98 -5.28
CA GLY A 162 -6.23 -3.60 -5.04
C GLY A 162 -6.12 -2.75 -6.30
N GLY A 163 -6.56 -1.49 -6.24
CA GLY A 163 -6.61 -0.62 -7.42
C GLY A 163 -5.25 -0.19 -7.94
N ALA A 164 -4.33 0.22 -7.05
CA ALA A 164 -3.02 0.74 -7.43
C ALA A 164 -1.88 -0.28 -7.29
N ALA A 165 -1.95 -1.20 -6.33
CA ALA A 165 -0.85 -2.11 -6.02
C ALA A 165 -0.30 -2.91 -7.23
N PRO A 166 -1.12 -3.44 -8.14
CA PRO A 166 -0.62 -4.15 -9.31
C PRO A 166 0.27 -3.31 -10.22
N LEU A 167 0.08 -1.99 -10.29
CA LEU A 167 0.87 -1.07 -11.12
C LEU A 167 2.32 -0.93 -10.63
N HIS A 168 2.55 -1.17 -9.35
CA HIS A 168 3.85 -1.05 -8.68
C HIS A 168 4.52 -2.41 -8.43
N ALA A 169 3.75 -3.50 -8.52
CA ALA A 169 4.18 -4.82 -8.06
C ALA A 169 5.41 -5.38 -8.77
N GLY A 170 5.56 -5.14 -10.08
CA GLY A 170 6.75 -5.54 -10.84
C GLY A 170 8.01 -4.88 -10.29
N ARG A 171 7.97 -3.56 -10.10
CA ARG A 171 9.10 -2.80 -9.54
C ARG A 171 9.41 -3.21 -8.10
N LEU A 172 8.37 -3.51 -7.30
CA LEU A 172 8.57 -4.04 -5.96
C LEU A 172 9.28 -5.39 -5.96
N CYS A 173 8.90 -6.30 -6.85
CA CYS A 173 9.57 -7.59 -6.97
C CYS A 173 11.07 -7.40 -7.25
N GLU A 174 11.45 -6.52 -8.19
CA GLU A 174 12.85 -6.19 -8.47
C GLU A 174 13.57 -5.69 -7.22
N LYS A 175 12.98 -4.71 -6.51
CA LYS A 175 13.57 -4.11 -5.30
C LYS A 175 13.72 -5.11 -4.14
N LEU A 176 12.87 -6.13 -4.08
CA LEU A 176 12.82 -7.10 -3.00
C LEU A 176 13.52 -8.43 -3.33
N GLY A 177 14.00 -8.61 -4.56
CA GLY A 177 14.59 -9.87 -5.03
C GLY A 177 13.56 -11.01 -5.06
N VAL A 178 12.30 -10.71 -5.38
CA VAL A 178 11.21 -11.68 -5.49
C VAL A 178 11.02 -12.04 -6.96
N ASP A 179 11.22 -13.32 -7.31
CA ASP A 179 11.21 -13.77 -8.69
C ASP A 179 9.80 -14.04 -9.26
N ARG A 180 8.79 -14.08 -8.41
CA ARG A 180 7.44 -14.48 -8.79
C ARG A 180 6.39 -13.48 -8.34
N LEU A 181 5.59 -13.03 -9.29
CA LEU A 181 4.45 -12.13 -9.08
C LEU A 181 3.16 -12.80 -9.54
N LEU A 182 2.14 -12.76 -8.71
CA LEU A 182 0.79 -13.20 -9.04
C LEU A 182 -0.17 -12.01 -8.93
N VAL A 183 -0.86 -11.69 -10.01
CA VAL A 183 -1.99 -10.77 -10.04
C VAL A 183 -3.24 -11.60 -10.30
N PRO A 184 -4.08 -11.88 -9.28
CA PRO A 184 -5.22 -12.78 -9.46
C PRO A 184 -6.34 -12.12 -10.29
N PRO A 185 -7.20 -12.91 -10.95
CA PRO A 185 -8.41 -12.40 -11.56
C PRO A 185 -9.25 -11.60 -10.55
N GLY A 186 -9.72 -10.41 -10.95
CA GLY A 186 -10.46 -9.52 -10.05
C GLY A 186 -9.59 -8.82 -9.01
N ALA A 187 -8.27 -8.72 -9.22
CA ALA A 187 -7.33 -8.08 -8.30
C ALA A 187 -7.80 -6.70 -7.83
N GLY A 188 -8.36 -5.87 -8.73
CA GLY A 188 -8.84 -4.53 -8.39
C GLY A 188 -9.94 -4.49 -7.31
N VAL A 189 -10.67 -5.58 -7.13
CA VAL A 189 -11.75 -5.73 -6.13
C VAL A 189 -11.52 -6.95 -5.22
N GLY A 190 -10.28 -7.39 -5.10
CA GLY A 190 -9.91 -8.62 -4.37
C GLY A 190 -10.41 -8.65 -2.93
N SER A 191 -10.33 -7.53 -2.21
CA SER A 191 -10.82 -7.43 -0.83
C SER A 191 -12.34 -7.60 -0.74
N ALA A 192 -13.09 -7.04 -1.69
CA ALA A 192 -14.54 -7.20 -1.75
C ALA A 192 -14.93 -8.65 -2.05
N ILE A 193 -14.23 -9.31 -2.98
CA ILE A 193 -14.44 -10.73 -3.27
C ILE A 193 -14.16 -11.58 -2.02
N GLY A 194 -13.07 -11.30 -1.31
CA GLY A 194 -12.72 -11.98 -0.08
C GLY A 194 -13.79 -11.81 1.00
N PHE A 195 -14.28 -10.59 1.18
CA PHE A 195 -15.34 -10.28 2.14
C PHE A 195 -16.63 -11.03 1.83
N LEU A 196 -17.05 -11.04 0.55
CA LEU A 196 -18.27 -11.77 0.13
C LEU A 196 -18.16 -13.29 0.27
N ARG A 197 -16.95 -13.84 0.26
CA ARG A 197 -16.68 -15.28 0.42
C ARG A 197 -16.38 -15.69 1.85
N ALA A 198 -16.19 -14.71 2.76
CA ALA A 198 -15.88 -15.00 4.15
C ALA A 198 -17.05 -15.73 4.82
N PRO A 199 -16.82 -16.87 5.50
CA PRO A 199 -17.86 -17.54 6.26
C PRO A 199 -18.25 -16.71 7.49
N PHE A 200 -19.49 -16.83 7.92
CA PHE A 200 -19.87 -16.35 9.24
C PHE A 200 -19.15 -17.18 10.30
N SER A 201 -18.47 -16.53 11.21
CA SER A 201 -17.78 -17.17 12.32
C SER A 201 -18.11 -16.48 13.63
N PHE A 202 -18.19 -17.28 14.69
CA PHE A 202 -18.33 -16.79 16.05
C PHE A 202 -17.13 -17.29 16.85
N GLU A 203 -16.51 -16.41 17.58
CA GLU A 203 -15.41 -16.76 18.48
C GLU A 203 -15.86 -16.57 19.93
N ALA A 204 -15.63 -17.58 20.75
CA ALA A 204 -15.87 -17.53 22.18
C ALA A 204 -14.58 -17.86 22.91
N ASN A 205 -14.09 -16.95 23.74
CA ASN A 205 -12.90 -17.16 24.57
C ASN A 205 -13.33 -17.41 26.02
N ARG A 206 -12.76 -18.45 26.62
CA ARG A 206 -12.92 -18.76 28.03
C ARG A 206 -11.54 -18.83 28.68
N SER A 207 -11.34 -18.07 29.74
CA SER A 207 -10.15 -18.17 30.60
C SER A 207 -10.42 -19.12 31.75
N VAL A 208 -9.51 -20.06 31.94
CA VAL A 208 -9.53 -20.98 33.08
C VAL A 208 -8.27 -20.73 33.89
N TYR A 209 -8.44 -20.33 35.15
CA TYR A 209 -7.32 -20.20 36.08
C TYR A 209 -7.07 -21.56 36.73
N MET A 210 -5.87 -22.12 36.48
CA MET A 210 -5.43 -23.37 37.12
C MET A 210 -3.91 -23.36 37.35
N ARG A 211 -3.43 -24.15 38.26
CA ARG A 211 -1.99 -24.36 38.41
C ARG A 211 -1.49 -25.27 37.29
N LEU A 212 -0.26 -25.07 36.85
CA LEU A 212 0.33 -25.87 35.79
C LEU A 212 0.43 -27.38 36.21
N SER A 213 0.59 -27.68 37.50
CA SER A 213 0.55 -29.03 38.06
C SER A 213 -0.78 -29.74 37.87
N ASP A 214 -1.85 -28.99 37.71
CA ASP A 214 -3.24 -29.48 37.62
C ASP A 214 -3.74 -29.53 36.17
N PHE A 215 -2.83 -29.17 35.24
CA PHE A 215 -3.13 -29.16 33.78
C PHE A 215 -3.02 -30.60 33.24
N ASP A 216 -4.14 -31.11 32.72
CA ASP A 216 -4.19 -32.34 31.94
C ASP A 216 -4.41 -32.01 30.48
N ALA A 217 -3.51 -32.49 29.61
CA ALA A 217 -3.54 -32.23 28.16
C ALA A 217 -4.37 -33.27 27.39
N ALA A 218 -5.07 -34.20 28.06
CA ALA A 218 -5.87 -35.25 27.44
C ALA A 218 -7.25 -34.77 26.94
#